data_2913ac9cbfad5b20cb293ff028a710f2
#
_entry.id   2913ac9cbfad5b20cb293ff028a710f2
#
_cell.length_a   1.000
_cell.length_b   1.000
_cell.length_c   1.000
_cell.angle_alpha   90.00
_cell.angle_beta   90.00
_cell.angle_gamma   90.00
#
_symmetry.space_group_name_H-M   'P 1'
#
loop_
_entity.id
_entity.type
_entity.pdbx_description
1 polymer ?
#
loop_
_entity_poly.entity_id
_entity_poly.type
_entity_poly.pdbx_seq_one_letter_code
_entity_poly.pdbx_strand_id
1 'polypeptide(L)'
;MKLLKSAVVATTLAISLGSFSTTAAVCLGMACMYNRMTPIEGIDATLGQVTEALEAIQVRNSGGAAGGDKDSDNAIINNIKEALKLSKEINANDKLDRNRNRANDYLKKARVAVQDGDLTKATEDLKEAEKRFSDLKGMIDLTQADRVSQQTNLLNRIMDTPDTAAGARK
;
A
#
# COMPACT_ATOMS: atom_id res chain seq x y z
N MET A 1 -57.26 16.12 9.69
CA MET A 1 -56.65 15.68 8.45
C MET A 1 -55.48 16.63 8.14
N LYS A 2 -54.25 16.25 8.46
CA LYS A 2 -53.06 16.97 8.01
C LYS A 2 -52.07 15.93 7.51
N LEU A 3 -51.91 15.90 6.18
CA LEU A 3 -51.02 15.03 5.46
C LEU A 3 -49.60 15.55 5.63
N LEU A 4 -48.78 14.84 6.40
CA LEU A 4 -47.36 15.04 6.47
C LEU A 4 -46.71 14.43 5.21
N LYS A 5 -46.27 15.29 4.30
CA LYS A 5 -45.47 14.93 3.14
C LYS A 5 -44.03 14.61 3.62
N SER A 6 -43.71 13.34 3.68
CA SER A 6 -42.33 12.87 3.91
C SER A 6 -41.56 13.06 2.62
N ALA A 7 -40.68 14.05 2.61
CA ALA A 7 -39.73 14.22 1.51
C ALA A 7 -38.56 13.22 1.72
N VAL A 8 -38.57 12.15 0.96
CA VAL A 8 -37.41 11.25 0.85
C VAL A 8 -36.35 11.95 0.01
N VAL A 9 -35.34 12.49 0.66
CA VAL A 9 -34.14 12.96 -0.01
C VAL A 9 -33.29 11.73 -0.35
N ALA A 10 -33.43 11.27 -1.58
CA ALA A 10 -32.53 10.28 -2.13
C ALA A 10 -31.19 10.96 -2.45
N THR A 11 -30.26 10.94 -1.52
CA THR A 11 -28.85 11.25 -1.79
C THR A 11 -28.27 10.09 -2.58
N THR A 12 -28.24 10.22 -3.91
CA THR A 12 -27.43 9.35 -4.78
C THR A 12 -25.96 9.65 -4.52
N LEU A 13 -25.33 8.85 -3.65
CA LEU A 13 -23.89 8.77 -3.58
C LEU A 13 -23.40 8.19 -4.92
N ALA A 14 -22.90 9.04 -5.79
CA ALA A 14 -22.13 8.61 -6.94
C ALA A 14 -20.80 8.04 -6.41
N ILE A 15 -20.79 6.74 -6.17
CA ILE A 15 -19.56 5.99 -5.98
C ILE A 15 -18.85 6.05 -7.32
N SER A 16 -17.91 6.98 -7.46
CA SER A 16 -16.93 6.95 -8.54
C SER A 16 -16.09 5.69 -8.31
N LEU A 17 -16.56 4.59 -8.91
CA LEU A 17 -15.72 3.43 -9.16
C LEU A 17 -14.55 3.91 -10.00
N GLY A 18 -13.47 4.33 -9.32
CA GLY A 18 -12.19 4.51 -9.96
C GLY A 18 -11.90 3.19 -10.66
N SER A 19 -12.07 3.20 -11.97
CA SER A 19 -11.66 2.12 -12.83
C SER A 19 -10.16 1.95 -12.65
N PHE A 20 -9.75 1.13 -11.68
CA PHE A 20 -8.46 0.50 -11.74
C PHE A 20 -8.49 -0.32 -13.02
N SER A 21 -7.98 0.27 -14.09
CA SER A 21 -7.61 -0.46 -15.28
C SER A 21 -6.54 -1.47 -14.84
N THR A 22 -6.97 -2.61 -14.31
CA THR A 22 -6.15 -3.79 -14.33
C THR A 22 -5.94 -4.10 -15.81
N THR A 23 -4.93 -3.47 -16.41
CA THR A 23 -4.32 -4.01 -17.60
C THR A 23 -3.80 -5.37 -17.16
N ALA A 24 -4.68 -6.39 -17.24
CA ALA A 24 -4.26 -7.77 -17.27
C ALA A 24 -3.38 -7.88 -18.53
N ALA A 25 -2.12 -7.48 -18.40
CA ALA A 25 -1.11 -7.78 -19.37
C ALA A 25 -1.09 -9.30 -19.46
N VAL A 26 -1.68 -9.82 -20.52
CA VAL A 26 -1.57 -11.23 -20.88
C VAL A 26 -0.10 -11.45 -21.15
N CYS A 27 0.59 -11.89 -20.11
CA CYS A 27 1.99 -12.18 -20.17
C CYS A 27 2.21 -13.45 -21.01
N LEU A 28 2.54 -13.31 -22.27
CA LEU A 28 2.98 -14.37 -23.15
C LEU A 28 4.51 -14.46 -23.12
N GLY A 29 5.03 -15.46 -22.43
CA GLY A 29 6.46 -15.81 -22.49
C GLY A 29 7.38 -15.11 -21.47
N MET A 30 8.67 -15.08 -21.75
CA MET A 30 9.74 -14.58 -20.87
C MET A 30 9.59 -13.11 -20.41
N ALA A 31 8.78 -12.31 -21.07
CA ALA A 31 8.49 -10.92 -20.66
C ALA A 31 7.79 -10.82 -19.30
N CYS A 32 7.12 -11.87 -18.85
CA CYS A 32 6.48 -11.91 -17.52
C CYS A 32 7.46 -12.00 -16.36
N MET A 33 8.67 -12.45 -16.58
CA MET A 33 9.67 -12.57 -15.52
C MET A 33 10.21 -11.22 -15.04
N TYR A 34 10.02 -10.15 -15.81
CA TYR A 34 10.56 -8.81 -15.52
C TYR A 34 9.54 -7.83 -14.97
N ASN A 35 8.28 -8.21 -14.88
CA ASN A 35 7.22 -7.31 -14.36
C ASN A 35 7.01 -7.48 -12.84
N ARG A 36 8.11 -7.54 -12.08
CA ARG A 36 8.03 -7.45 -10.62
C ARG A 36 7.73 -6.01 -10.25
N MET A 37 6.74 -5.81 -9.40
CA MET A 37 6.46 -4.51 -8.81
C MET A 37 7.74 -3.95 -8.19
N THR A 38 7.98 -2.67 -8.40
CA THR A 38 9.01 -1.96 -7.64
C THR A 38 8.62 -1.98 -6.16
N PRO A 39 9.57 -1.86 -5.22
CA PRO A 39 9.23 -1.82 -3.78
C PRO A 39 8.22 -0.72 -3.44
N ILE A 40 8.27 0.43 -4.12
CA ILE A 40 7.32 1.54 -3.93
C ILE A 40 5.91 1.14 -4.41
N GLU A 41 5.80 0.57 -5.60
CA GLU A 41 4.52 0.07 -6.12
C GLU A 41 3.92 -1.00 -5.22
N GLY A 42 4.73 -1.89 -4.67
CA GLY A 42 4.31 -2.90 -3.71
C GLY A 42 3.77 -2.29 -2.41
N ILE A 43 4.41 -1.21 -1.93
CA ILE A 43 3.92 -0.47 -0.75
C ILE A 43 2.60 0.24 -1.07
N ASP A 44 2.51 0.94 -2.20
CA ASP A 44 1.31 1.68 -2.57
C ASP A 44 0.12 0.74 -2.78
N ALA A 45 0.32 -0.40 -3.43
CA ALA A 45 -0.69 -1.43 -3.58
C ALA A 45 -1.13 -2.03 -2.22
N THR A 46 -0.17 -2.25 -1.30
CA THR A 46 -0.47 -2.74 0.06
C THR A 46 -1.29 -1.70 0.84
N LEU A 47 -0.90 -0.41 0.78
CA LEU A 47 -1.63 0.69 1.42
C LEU A 47 -3.06 0.81 0.87
N GLY A 48 -3.25 0.65 -0.44
CA GLY A 48 -4.58 0.62 -1.06
C GLY A 48 -5.49 -0.42 -0.41
N GLN A 49 -5.01 -1.67 -0.25
CA GLN A 49 -5.78 -2.73 0.38
C GLN A 49 -6.05 -2.49 1.87
N VAL A 50 -5.13 -1.85 2.59
CA VAL A 50 -5.34 -1.45 3.99
C VAL A 50 -6.42 -0.38 4.09
N THR A 51 -6.41 0.61 3.19
CA THR A 51 -7.43 1.66 3.12
C THR A 51 -8.81 1.06 2.81
N GLU A 52 -8.91 0.17 1.83
CA GLU A 52 -10.16 -0.55 1.50
C GLU A 52 -10.69 -1.35 2.71
N ALA A 53 -9.80 -1.99 3.49
CA ALA A 53 -10.20 -2.69 4.70
C ALA A 53 -10.75 -1.73 5.77
N LEU A 54 -10.12 -0.55 5.95
CA LEU A 54 -10.60 0.49 6.88
C LEU A 54 -11.95 1.05 6.45
N GLU A 55 -12.15 1.33 5.16
CA GLU A 55 -13.42 1.79 4.61
C GLU A 55 -14.54 0.74 4.80
N ALA A 56 -14.23 -0.54 4.56
CA ALA A 56 -15.18 -1.63 4.78
C ALA A 56 -15.62 -1.72 6.25
N ILE A 57 -14.70 -1.51 7.20
CA ILE A 57 -15.04 -1.42 8.64
C ILE A 57 -15.95 -0.22 8.92
N GLN A 58 -15.66 0.94 8.33
CA GLN A 58 -16.49 2.13 8.50
C GLN A 58 -17.91 1.92 7.96
N VAL A 59 -18.05 1.34 6.78
CA VAL A 59 -19.35 1.01 6.18
C VAL A 59 -20.11 0.05 7.09
N ARG A 60 -19.46 -0.98 7.61
CA ARG A 60 -20.08 -1.92 8.57
C ARG A 60 -20.55 -1.22 9.84
N ASN A 61 -19.75 -0.32 10.41
CA ASN A 61 -20.10 0.42 11.62
C ASN A 61 -21.25 1.42 11.39
N SER A 62 -21.38 2.00 10.19
CA SER A 62 -22.42 2.95 9.83
C SER A 62 -23.74 2.31 9.41
N GLY A 63 -23.71 1.07 8.96
CA GLY A 63 -24.87 0.37 8.41
C GLY A 63 -25.90 -0.11 9.43
N GLY A 64 -25.70 0.11 10.73
CA GLY A 64 -26.69 -0.16 11.77
C GLY A 64 -27.13 -1.64 11.93
N ALA A 65 -26.50 -2.56 11.22
CA ALA A 65 -26.77 -3.99 11.33
C ALA A 65 -26.14 -4.53 12.64
N ALA A 66 -26.94 -4.60 13.68
CA ALA A 66 -26.58 -5.19 14.98
C ALA A 66 -26.42 -6.72 14.91
N GLY A 67 -26.12 -7.27 13.76
CA GLY A 67 -25.83 -8.68 13.55
C GLY A 67 -24.65 -8.76 12.60
N GLY A 68 -23.54 -9.34 13.06
CA GLY A 68 -22.33 -9.49 12.26
C GLY A 68 -22.65 -10.07 10.88
N ASP A 69 -22.63 -9.21 9.88
CA ASP A 69 -22.76 -9.64 8.50
C ASP A 69 -21.44 -10.34 8.11
N LYS A 70 -21.51 -11.69 8.06
CA LYS A 70 -20.36 -12.52 7.72
C LYS A 70 -19.76 -12.17 6.37
N ASP A 71 -20.55 -11.62 5.46
CA ASP A 71 -20.07 -11.21 4.15
C ASP A 71 -19.21 -9.96 4.23
N SER A 72 -19.60 -8.99 5.07
CA SER A 72 -18.76 -7.80 5.37
C SER A 72 -17.46 -8.18 6.06
N ASP A 73 -17.49 -9.10 7.02
CA ASP A 73 -16.27 -9.59 7.69
C ASP A 73 -15.34 -10.30 6.71
N ASN A 74 -15.90 -11.12 5.84
CA ASN A 74 -15.13 -11.81 4.81
C ASN A 74 -14.48 -10.81 3.83
N ALA A 75 -15.17 -9.74 3.45
CA ALA A 75 -14.61 -8.68 2.60
C ALA A 75 -13.41 -8.01 3.28
N ILE A 76 -13.54 -7.59 4.54
CA ILE A 76 -12.44 -7.00 5.32
C ILE A 76 -11.26 -7.97 5.42
N ILE A 77 -11.52 -9.23 5.76
CA ILE A 77 -10.49 -10.26 5.88
C ILE A 77 -9.78 -10.51 4.53
N ASN A 78 -10.51 -10.46 3.42
CA ASN A 78 -9.91 -10.65 2.09
C ASN A 78 -9.00 -9.48 1.71
N ASN A 79 -9.38 -8.24 1.98
CA ASN A 79 -8.54 -7.07 1.77
C ASN A 79 -7.24 -7.16 2.62
N ILE A 80 -7.34 -7.58 3.88
CA ILE A 80 -6.17 -7.80 4.74
C ILE A 80 -5.27 -8.93 4.19
N LYS A 81 -5.85 -10.01 3.68
CA LYS A 81 -5.07 -11.11 3.06
C LYS A 81 -4.35 -10.66 1.81
N GLU A 82 -5.01 -9.86 0.97
CA GLU A 82 -4.39 -9.33 -0.24
C GLU A 82 -3.27 -8.33 0.10
N ALA A 83 -3.46 -7.45 1.11
CA ALA A 83 -2.40 -6.60 1.64
C ALA A 83 -1.20 -7.42 2.11
N LEU A 84 -1.41 -8.52 2.85
CA LEU A 84 -0.34 -9.43 3.30
C LEU A 84 0.37 -10.11 2.12
N LYS A 85 -0.34 -10.41 1.03
CA LYS A 85 0.24 -11.00 -0.18
C LYS A 85 1.09 -9.98 -0.93
N LEU A 86 0.55 -8.79 -1.19
CA LEU A 86 1.25 -7.70 -1.87
C LEU A 86 2.50 -7.25 -1.11
N SER A 87 2.43 -7.21 0.22
CA SER A 87 3.58 -6.85 1.05
C SER A 87 4.80 -7.75 0.87
N LYS A 88 4.63 -9.00 0.41
CA LYS A 88 5.74 -9.92 0.12
C LYS A 88 6.56 -9.51 -1.08
N GLU A 89 5.96 -8.75 -2.00
CA GLU A 89 6.65 -8.22 -3.18
C GLU A 89 7.58 -7.05 -2.84
N ILE A 90 7.43 -6.47 -1.63
CA ILE A 90 8.30 -5.40 -1.12
C ILE A 90 9.63 -6.03 -0.68
N ASN A 91 10.56 -6.14 -1.62
CA ASN A 91 11.89 -6.71 -1.35
C ASN A 91 12.97 -5.68 -1.71
N ALA A 92 13.67 -5.15 -0.72
CA ALA A 92 14.70 -4.16 -0.95
C ALA A 92 16.00 -4.41 -0.16
N ASN A 93 15.93 -4.56 1.17
CA ASN A 93 17.07 -4.86 2.04
C ASN A 93 16.62 -5.33 3.43
N ASP A 94 17.54 -5.86 4.23
CA ASP A 94 17.27 -6.42 5.57
C ASP A 94 16.58 -5.45 6.54
N LYS A 95 16.86 -4.15 6.41
CA LYS A 95 16.24 -3.13 7.26
C LYS A 95 14.79 -2.91 6.89
N LEU A 96 14.50 -2.83 5.59
CA LEU A 96 13.14 -2.72 5.07
C LEU A 96 12.33 -3.99 5.37
N ASP A 97 12.93 -5.15 5.23
CA ASP A 97 12.29 -6.44 5.54
C ASP A 97 11.86 -6.55 7.00
N ARG A 98 12.70 -6.10 7.93
CA ARG A 98 12.33 -6.07 9.35
C ARG A 98 11.14 -5.15 9.63
N ASN A 99 11.11 -3.97 9.02
CA ASN A 99 10.02 -3.02 9.20
C ASN A 99 8.73 -3.50 8.52
N ARG A 100 8.84 -4.07 7.31
CA ARG A 100 7.73 -4.75 6.63
C ARG A 100 7.13 -5.86 7.48
N ASN A 101 7.95 -6.72 8.07
CA ASN A 101 7.48 -7.81 8.91
C ASN A 101 6.73 -7.29 10.14
N ARG A 102 7.21 -6.19 10.76
CA ARG A 102 6.48 -5.53 11.85
C ARG A 102 5.12 -4.98 11.40
N ALA A 103 5.06 -4.37 10.20
CA ALA A 103 3.79 -3.90 9.63
C ALA A 103 2.83 -5.08 9.38
N ASN A 104 3.35 -6.19 8.82
CA ASN A 104 2.58 -7.41 8.60
C ASN A 104 2.04 -8.04 9.88
N ASP A 105 2.74 -7.91 11.00
CA ASP A 105 2.25 -8.42 12.28
C ASP A 105 1.00 -7.65 12.75
N TYR A 106 0.90 -6.36 12.47
CA TYR A 106 -0.33 -5.60 12.71
C TYR A 106 -1.46 -6.02 11.77
N LEU A 107 -1.19 -6.27 10.49
CA LEU A 107 -2.20 -6.83 9.58
C LEU A 107 -2.74 -8.19 10.06
N LYS A 108 -1.87 -9.06 10.57
CA LYS A 108 -2.29 -10.34 11.15
C LYS A 108 -3.17 -10.16 12.39
N LYS A 109 -2.79 -9.23 13.29
CA LYS A 109 -3.59 -8.88 14.48
C LYS A 109 -4.95 -8.33 14.09
N ALA A 110 -4.99 -7.38 13.15
CA ALA A 110 -6.24 -6.83 12.63
C ALA A 110 -7.16 -7.92 12.08
N ARG A 111 -6.61 -8.88 11.31
CA ARG A 111 -7.38 -10.00 10.80
C ARG A 111 -8.01 -10.85 11.92
N VAL A 112 -7.25 -11.14 12.97
CA VAL A 112 -7.76 -11.88 14.13
C VAL A 112 -8.83 -11.08 14.84
N ALA A 113 -8.61 -9.79 15.07
CA ALA A 113 -9.59 -8.91 15.70
C ALA A 113 -10.93 -8.86 14.91
N VAL A 114 -10.88 -8.83 13.57
CA VAL A 114 -12.10 -8.94 12.73
C VAL A 114 -12.79 -10.30 12.94
N GLN A 115 -12.03 -11.40 13.01
CA GLN A 115 -12.58 -12.73 13.26
C GLN A 115 -13.25 -12.86 14.64
N ASP A 116 -12.70 -12.17 15.64
CA ASP A 116 -13.22 -12.11 17.00
C ASP A 116 -14.38 -11.09 17.14
N GLY A 117 -14.69 -10.32 16.08
CA GLY A 117 -15.75 -9.30 16.08
C GLY A 117 -15.32 -7.96 16.72
N ASP A 118 -14.07 -7.80 17.12
CA ASP A 118 -13.51 -6.56 17.69
C ASP A 118 -13.03 -5.62 16.59
N LEU A 119 -13.99 -4.90 15.99
CA LEU A 119 -13.69 -3.95 14.92
C LEU A 119 -12.93 -2.72 15.38
N THR A 120 -13.06 -2.35 16.66
CA THR A 120 -12.30 -1.23 17.23
C THR A 120 -10.83 -1.54 17.21
N LYS A 121 -10.45 -2.70 17.74
CA LYS A 121 -9.08 -3.18 17.74
C LYS A 121 -8.56 -3.44 16.33
N ALA A 122 -9.40 -3.99 15.44
CA ALA A 122 -9.05 -4.18 14.04
C ALA A 122 -8.69 -2.84 13.36
N THR A 123 -9.47 -1.78 13.64
CA THR A 123 -9.21 -0.43 13.11
C THR A 123 -7.90 0.16 13.65
N GLU A 124 -7.60 -0.02 14.93
CA GLU A 124 -6.34 0.44 15.53
C GLU A 124 -5.13 -0.27 14.92
N ASP A 125 -5.20 -1.59 14.81
CA ASP A 125 -4.13 -2.40 14.22
C ASP A 125 -3.92 -2.08 12.72
N LEU A 126 -5.00 -1.83 11.96
CA LEU A 126 -4.90 -1.41 10.55
C LEU A 126 -4.26 -0.04 10.40
N LYS A 127 -4.61 0.94 11.22
CA LYS A 127 -4.00 2.27 11.23
C LYS A 127 -2.50 2.21 11.57
N GLU A 128 -2.12 1.36 12.51
CA GLU A 128 -0.70 1.17 12.83
C GLU A 128 0.04 0.47 11.67
N ALA A 129 -0.59 -0.48 10.98
CA ALA A 129 -0.03 -1.08 9.77
C ALA A 129 0.15 -0.05 8.65
N GLU A 130 -0.88 0.78 8.38
CA GLU A 130 -0.85 1.86 7.40
C GLU A 130 0.30 2.82 7.65
N LYS A 131 0.44 3.30 8.89
CA LYS A 131 1.53 4.17 9.30
C LYS A 131 2.90 3.54 9.03
N ARG A 132 3.08 2.27 9.38
CA ARG A 132 4.36 1.58 9.18
C ARG A 132 4.70 1.34 7.72
N PHE A 133 3.72 1.07 6.86
CA PHE A 133 3.94 1.00 5.42
C PHE A 133 4.26 2.37 4.81
N SER A 134 3.63 3.44 5.29
CA SER A 134 3.95 4.81 4.90
C SER A 134 5.39 5.19 5.31
N ASP A 135 5.81 4.83 6.52
CA ASP A 135 7.19 5.03 6.99
C ASP A 135 8.21 4.27 6.12
N LEU A 136 7.85 3.05 5.65
CA LEU A 136 8.68 2.28 4.72
C LEU A 136 8.88 3.01 3.39
N LYS A 137 7.85 3.63 2.86
CA LYS A 137 7.93 4.43 1.63
C LYS A 137 8.93 5.56 1.79
N GLY A 138 8.85 6.33 2.87
CA GLY A 138 9.80 7.39 3.19
C GLY A 138 11.25 6.90 3.30
N MET A 139 11.47 5.69 3.85
CA MET A 139 12.82 5.09 3.92
C MET A 139 13.39 4.76 2.54
N ILE A 140 12.56 4.34 1.58
CA ILE A 140 12.99 4.02 0.21
C ILE A 140 13.34 5.30 -0.53
N ASP A 141 12.49 6.33 -0.42
CA ASP A 141 12.70 7.63 -1.07
C ASP A 141 14.03 8.27 -0.63
N LEU A 142 14.32 8.26 0.68
CA LEU A 142 15.59 8.75 1.21
C LEU A 142 16.79 7.97 0.67
N THR A 143 16.69 6.64 0.61
CA THR A 143 17.76 5.77 0.08
C THR A 143 18.02 6.03 -1.40
N GLN A 144 16.99 6.32 -2.19
CA GLN A 144 17.13 6.67 -3.60
C GLN A 144 17.77 8.04 -3.78
N ALA A 145 17.34 9.05 -3.00
CA ALA A 145 17.93 10.39 -3.03
C ALA A 145 19.44 10.36 -2.71
N ASP A 146 19.83 9.57 -1.70
CA ASP A 146 21.25 9.40 -1.34
C ASP A 146 22.06 8.77 -2.49
N ARG A 147 21.52 7.75 -3.17
CA ARG A 147 22.19 7.12 -4.33
C ARG A 147 22.38 8.10 -5.48
N VAL A 148 21.35 8.88 -5.80
CA VAL A 148 21.41 9.91 -6.86
C VAL A 148 22.48 10.95 -6.51
N SER A 149 22.52 11.41 -5.27
CA SER A 149 23.52 12.39 -4.78
C SER A 149 24.96 11.85 -4.91
N GLN A 150 25.17 10.58 -4.53
CA GLN A 150 26.47 9.93 -4.65
C GLN A 150 26.90 9.77 -6.11
N GLN A 151 25.97 9.40 -7.00
CA GLN A 151 26.25 9.24 -8.41
C GLN A 151 26.56 10.56 -9.08
N THR A 152 25.86 11.63 -8.73
CA THR A 152 26.14 12.99 -9.22
C THR A 152 27.51 13.47 -8.77
N ASN A 153 27.86 13.25 -7.50
CA ASN A 153 29.17 13.61 -6.96
C ASN A 153 30.31 12.82 -7.64
N LEU A 154 30.07 11.54 -7.98
CA LEU A 154 31.05 10.74 -8.71
C LEU A 154 31.26 11.26 -10.13
N LEU A 155 30.19 11.60 -10.85
CA LEU A 155 30.24 12.16 -12.20
C LEU A 155 31.00 13.52 -12.20
N ASN A 156 30.72 14.39 -11.24
CA ASN A 156 31.40 15.66 -11.11
C ASN A 156 32.91 15.46 -10.86
N ARG A 157 33.30 14.49 -10.01
CA ARG A 157 34.69 14.14 -9.79
C ARG A 157 35.40 13.64 -11.05
N ILE A 158 34.71 12.86 -11.90
CA ILE A 158 35.27 12.37 -13.15
C ILE A 158 35.43 13.51 -14.16
N MET A 159 34.49 14.45 -14.20
CA MET A 159 34.55 15.61 -15.10
C MET A 159 35.59 16.67 -14.66
N ASP A 160 35.84 16.79 -13.37
CA ASP A 160 36.81 17.74 -12.81
C ASP A 160 38.25 17.20 -12.81
N THR A 161 38.51 15.92 -13.20
CA THR A 161 39.87 15.43 -13.37
C THR A 161 40.45 15.96 -14.69
N PRO A 162 41.37 16.93 -14.66
CA PRO A 162 42.01 17.42 -15.87
C PRO A 162 42.78 16.28 -16.51
N ASP A 163 42.64 16.18 -17.83
CA ASP A 163 43.24 15.15 -18.68
C ASP A 163 44.80 15.28 -18.61
N THR A 164 45.39 14.71 -17.57
CA THR A 164 46.85 14.69 -17.35
C THR A 164 47.56 13.68 -18.26
N ALA A 165 46.83 13.07 -19.20
CA ALA A 165 47.40 12.10 -20.11
C ALA A 165 48.05 12.71 -21.37
N ALA A 166 48.05 14.03 -21.57
CA ALA A 166 48.60 14.68 -22.77
C ALA A 166 50.12 14.99 -22.72
N GLY A 167 50.83 14.60 -21.63
CA GLY A 167 52.20 15.04 -21.37
C GLY A 167 53.33 14.01 -21.50
N ALA A 168 53.09 12.75 -21.90
CA ALA A 168 54.15 11.72 -21.91
C ALA A 168 54.41 11.12 -23.30
N ARG A 169 54.71 11.97 -24.27
CA ARG A 169 55.41 11.52 -25.52
C ARG A 169 56.47 12.56 -25.85
N LYS A 170 57.65 12.34 -25.32
CA LYS A 170 58.94 12.80 -25.91
C LYS A 170 59.89 11.63 -25.95
#